data_8437aa054304f966a197e8ae2ca415e1
#
_entry.id   8437aa054304f966a197e8ae2ca415e1
#
_cell.length_a   1.000
_cell.length_b   1.000
_cell.length_c   1.000
_cell.angle_alpha   90.00
_cell.angle_beta   90.00
_cell.angle_gamma   90.00
#
_symmetry.space_group_name_H-M   'P 1'
#
loop_
_entity.id
_entity.type
_entity.pdbx_description
1 polymer ?
#
loop_
_entity_poly.entity_id
_entity_poly.type
_entity_poly.pdbx_seq_one_letter_code
_entity_poly.pdbx_strand_id
1 'polypeptide(L)'
;VIRALLASLGFIGLAGGVQANCAGSAEACEIETGSYHIDLPKTESPPLVVFLHGYGGNGAATMRNKNMRDGLIARGYAVMAPNGSRQVGEGRGLSWNFFPGWEGRDEGAFLSEAVANAVKRFKVDPERVILSGFSAGGFMVSYLACATPDMFSAYTPVSGGFWRPHPTTCSGPVRMFHTHGWTDNVVPLEGRKLGGGKFQQGDIFAGLEIWRSANACPDNRPSSFSNTGPFMRRKWAGCADGSALELALFPGGHQVPQGWADMMADWYEDLPGS
;
A
#
# COMPACT_ATOMS: atom_id res chain seq x y z
N VAL A 1 -65.46 -41.04 -19.29
CA VAL A 1 -64.56 -39.96 -19.77
C VAL A 1 -63.78 -39.44 -18.55
N ILE A 2 -62.57 -39.98 -18.34
CA ILE A 2 -61.67 -39.59 -17.22
C ILE A 2 -60.72 -38.53 -17.78
N ARG A 3 -60.76 -37.32 -17.24
CA ARG A 3 -59.75 -36.24 -17.54
C ARG A 3 -58.63 -36.34 -16.49
N ALA A 4 -57.44 -36.65 -16.96
CA ALA A 4 -56.22 -36.57 -16.17
C ALA A 4 -55.71 -35.11 -16.14
N LEU A 5 -55.59 -34.54 -14.94
CA LEU A 5 -54.87 -33.27 -14.72
C LEU A 5 -53.38 -33.58 -14.60
N LEU A 6 -52.60 -33.08 -15.53
CA LEU A 6 -51.13 -33.02 -15.42
C LEU A 6 -50.73 -31.78 -14.60
N ALA A 7 -50.27 -31.97 -13.41
CA ALA A 7 -49.64 -30.91 -12.61
C ALA A 7 -48.16 -30.79 -13.01
N SER A 8 -47.78 -29.67 -13.66
CA SER A 8 -46.41 -29.30 -13.97
C SER A 8 -45.76 -28.70 -12.74
N LEU A 9 -44.85 -29.44 -12.10
CA LEU A 9 -43.95 -28.87 -11.10
C LEU A 9 -42.85 -28.04 -11.79
N GLY A 10 -42.97 -26.75 -11.63
CA GLY A 10 -41.89 -25.80 -12.03
C GLY A 10 -40.74 -25.91 -11.03
N PHE A 11 -39.58 -26.41 -11.47
CA PHE A 11 -38.35 -26.30 -10.74
C PHE A 11 -37.86 -24.82 -10.85
N ILE A 12 -37.96 -24.09 -9.75
CA ILE A 12 -37.27 -22.80 -9.60
C ILE A 12 -35.82 -23.14 -9.26
N GLY A 13 -34.98 -23.15 -10.29
CA GLY A 13 -33.54 -23.23 -10.13
C GLY A 13 -33.02 -21.96 -9.44
N LEU A 14 -32.67 -22.03 -8.18
CA LEU A 14 -31.83 -21.03 -7.52
C LEU A 14 -30.48 -21.06 -8.23
N ALA A 15 -30.25 -20.14 -9.14
CA ALA A 15 -28.93 -19.84 -9.64
C ALA A 15 -28.12 -19.21 -8.50
N GLY A 16 -27.55 -20.06 -7.64
CA GLY A 16 -26.48 -19.66 -6.73
C GLY A 16 -25.31 -19.22 -7.59
N GLY A 17 -25.11 -17.90 -7.72
CA GLY A 17 -23.93 -17.36 -8.37
C GLY A 17 -22.70 -17.95 -7.67
N VAL A 18 -21.92 -18.76 -8.38
CA VAL A 18 -20.58 -19.18 -7.96
C VAL A 18 -19.77 -17.89 -7.87
N GLN A 19 -19.62 -17.37 -6.66
CA GLN A 19 -18.75 -16.21 -6.43
C GLN A 19 -17.33 -16.70 -6.66
N ALA A 20 -16.75 -16.29 -7.80
CA ALA A 20 -15.38 -16.69 -8.15
C ALA A 20 -14.44 -16.37 -6.98
N ASN A 21 -13.80 -17.39 -6.44
CA ASN A 21 -12.86 -17.24 -5.33
C ASN A 21 -11.55 -16.71 -5.90
N CYS A 22 -11.32 -15.39 -5.77
CA CYS A 22 -10.13 -14.73 -6.28
C CYS A 22 -8.94 -14.76 -5.28
N ALA A 23 -9.15 -15.20 -4.04
CA ALA A 23 -8.07 -15.36 -3.07
C ALA A 23 -7.18 -16.55 -3.42
N GLY A 24 -5.87 -16.34 -3.52
CA GLY A 24 -4.90 -17.37 -3.94
C GLY A 24 -5.02 -17.76 -5.43
N SER A 25 -5.83 -17.06 -6.21
CA SER A 25 -6.04 -17.29 -7.64
C SER A 25 -5.15 -16.39 -8.49
N ALA A 26 -4.87 -16.82 -9.74
CA ALA A 26 -4.24 -15.99 -10.74
C ALA A 26 -5.18 -14.86 -11.22
N GLU A 27 -6.50 -15.03 -11.05
CA GLU A 27 -7.50 -14.04 -11.42
C GLU A 27 -7.63 -12.96 -10.34
N ALA A 28 -7.89 -11.72 -10.77
CA ALA A 28 -8.15 -10.61 -9.87
C ALA A 28 -9.57 -10.69 -9.27
N CYS A 29 -9.72 -10.12 -8.08
CA CYS A 29 -11.02 -9.79 -7.52
C CYS A 29 -11.53 -8.51 -8.19
N GLU A 30 -12.58 -8.62 -8.97
CA GLU A 30 -13.21 -7.45 -9.60
C GLU A 30 -14.15 -6.74 -8.63
N ILE A 31 -14.10 -5.42 -8.64
CA ILE A 31 -14.98 -4.50 -7.91
C ILE A 31 -15.43 -3.36 -8.85
N GLU A 32 -16.36 -2.50 -8.44
CA GLU A 32 -16.91 -1.47 -9.31
C GLU A 32 -15.84 -0.52 -9.86
N THR A 33 -14.92 -0.08 -9.01
CA THR A 33 -13.91 0.92 -9.37
C THR A 33 -12.57 0.32 -9.85
N GLY A 34 -12.45 -1.01 -9.92
CA GLY A 34 -11.22 -1.66 -10.39
C GLY A 34 -11.06 -3.11 -9.93
N SER A 35 -9.82 -3.54 -9.73
CA SER A 35 -9.55 -4.91 -9.35
C SER A 35 -8.30 -5.04 -8.47
N TYR A 36 -8.19 -6.15 -7.73
CA TYR A 36 -7.04 -6.46 -6.88
C TYR A 36 -6.80 -7.97 -6.80
N HIS A 37 -5.59 -8.36 -6.46
CA HIS A 37 -5.24 -9.71 -6.05
C HIS A 37 -5.08 -9.76 -4.53
N ILE A 38 -5.37 -10.92 -3.92
CA ILE A 38 -5.21 -11.10 -2.48
C ILE A 38 -4.78 -12.52 -2.15
N ASP A 39 -3.83 -12.66 -1.23
CA ASP A 39 -3.44 -13.92 -0.58
C ASP A 39 -3.70 -13.81 0.93
N LEU A 40 -4.15 -14.91 1.51
CA LEU A 40 -4.59 -14.97 2.90
C LEU A 40 -3.70 -15.93 3.70
N PRO A 41 -3.30 -15.57 4.92
CA PRO A 41 -2.72 -16.50 5.87
C PRO A 41 -3.80 -17.46 6.41
N LYS A 42 -3.39 -18.40 7.24
CA LYS A 42 -4.33 -19.29 7.95
C LYS A 42 -4.93 -18.67 9.22
N THR A 43 -4.53 -17.44 9.54
CA THR A 43 -4.99 -16.70 10.73
C THR A 43 -6.43 -16.23 10.55
N GLU A 44 -7.24 -16.29 11.60
CA GLU A 44 -8.57 -15.68 11.61
C GLU A 44 -8.45 -14.17 11.76
N SER A 45 -9.27 -13.40 11.01
CA SER A 45 -9.27 -11.94 11.02
C SER A 45 -7.85 -11.33 10.90
N PRO A 46 -7.08 -11.68 9.86
CA PRO A 46 -5.70 -11.22 9.72
C PRO A 46 -5.63 -9.71 9.49
N PRO A 47 -4.58 -9.03 9.98
CA PRO A 47 -4.26 -7.69 9.52
C PRO A 47 -3.98 -7.72 8.02
N LEU A 48 -4.19 -6.58 7.35
CA LEU A 48 -4.07 -6.48 5.88
C LEU A 48 -2.93 -5.54 5.49
N VAL A 49 -2.04 -5.99 4.62
CA VAL A 49 -1.12 -5.11 3.91
C VAL A 49 -1.61 -4.91 2.47
N VAL A 50 -1.99 -3.67 2.15
CA VAL A 50 -2.30 -3.25 0.78
C VAL A 50 -1.01 -2.76 0.15
N PHE A 51 -0.46 -3.50 -0.83
CA PHE A 51 0.83 -3.19 -1.45
C PHE A 51 0.68 -2.69 -2.89
N LEU A 52 0.97 -1.42 -3.11
CA LEU A 52 0.84 -0.74 -4.40
C LEU A 52 2.08 -0.97 -5.27
N HIS A 53 1.88 -1.38 -6.54
CA HIS A 53 2.96 -1.66 -7.49
C HIS A 53 3.68 -0.40 -7.98
N GLY A 54 4.89 -0.56 -8.51
CA GLY A 54 5.64 0.50 -9.19
C GLY A 54 5.09 0.83 -10.58
N TYR A 55 5.67 1.86 -11.21
CA TYR A 55 5.37 2.28 -12.58
C TYR A 55 5.56 1.13 -13.59
N GLY A 56 4.59 0.89 -14.44
CA GLY A 56 4.59 -0.22 -15.40
C GLY A 56 4.28 -1.59 -14.79
N GLY A 57 3.92 -1.64 -13.49
CA GLY A 57 3.52 -2.86 -12.81
C GLY A 57 2.03 -3.17 -12.89
N ASN A 58 1.62 -4.15 -12.11
CA ASN A 58 0.22 -4.51 -11.82
C ASN A 58 0.15 -5.40 -10.57
N GLY A 59 -1.06 -5.67 -10.09
CA GLY A 59 -1.28 -6.49 -8.90
C GLY A 59 -0.71 -7.91 -9.04
N ALA A 60 -0.95 -8.58 -10.17
CA ALA A 60 -0.43 -9.93 -10.41
C ALA A 60 1.11 -10.00 -10.37
N ALA A 61 1.79 -8.97 -10.90
CA ALA A 61 3.25 -8.88 -10.85
C ALA A 61 3.74 -8.68 -9.41
N THR A 62 3.02 -7.87 -8.63
CA THR A 62 3.31 -7.62 -7.20
C THR A 62 3.20 -8.91 -6.40
N MET A 63 2.16 -9.71 -6.61
CA MET A 63 1.98 -11.00 -5.93
C MET A 63 3.06 -12.04 -6.27
N ARG A 64 3.82 -11.87 -7.37
CA ARG A 64 4.98 -12.70 -7.68
C ARG A 64 6.25 -12.36 -6.89
N ASN A 65 6.26 -11.22 -6.18
CA ASN A 65 7.36 -10.90 -5.25
C ASN A 65 7.26 -11.77 -3.99
N LYS A 66 7.83 -12.98 -4.07
CA LYS A 66 7.75 -13.97 -3.01
C LYS A 66 8.36 -13.47 -1.69
N ASN A 67 9.47 -12.74 -1.74
CA ASN A 67 10.12 -12.25 -0.52
C ASN A 67 9.20 -11.35 0.29
N MET A 68 8.47 -10.45 -0.36
CA MET A 68 7.49 -9.57 0.30
C MET A 68 6.25 -10.35 0.68
N ARG A 69 5.61 -11.03 -0.28
CA ARG A 69 4.33 -11.73 -0.08
C ARG A 69 4.45 -12.84 0.95
N ASP A 70 5.37 -13.79 0.74
CA ASP A 70 5.50 -14.98 1.58
C ASP A 70 5.99 -14.60 3.00
N GLY A 71 6.85 -13.56 3.11
CA GLY A 71 7.25 -13.00 4.39
C GLY A 71 6.07 -12.46 5.20
N LEU A 72 5.21 -11.66 4.59
CA LEU A 72 4.01 -11.12 5.26
C LEU A 72 3.00 -12.23 5.61
N ILE A 73 2.75 -13.17 4.69
CA ILE A 73 1.87 -14.32 4.95
C ILE A 73 2.37 -15.16 6.12
N ALA A 74 3.69 -15.41 6.20
CA ALA A 74 4.30 -16.16 7.30
C ALA A 74 4.14 -15.46 8.66
N ARG A 75 4.04 -14.12 8.67
CA ARG A 75 3.76 -13.27 9.85
C ARG A 75 2.25 -13.16 10.16
N GLY A 76 1.39 -13.82 9.39
CA GLY A 76 -0.06 -13.81 9.61
C GLY A 76 -0.81 -12.62 9.00
N TYR A 77 -0.19 -11.85 8.11
CA TYR A 77 -0.83 -10.77 7.37
C TYR A 77 -1.47 -11.27 6.08
N ALA A 78 -2.68 -10.81 5.77
CA ALA A 78 -3.20 -10.87 4.42
C ALA A 78 -2.45 -9.86 3.53
N VAL A 79 -2.23 -10.22 2.26
CA VAL A 79 -1.53 -9.35 1.30
C VAL A 79 -2.45 -9.07 0.13
N MET A 80 -2.80 -7.79 -0.09
CA MET A 80 -3.57 -7.31 -1.21
C MET A 80 -2.68 -6.53 -2.18
N ALA A 81 -2.77 -6.82 -3.46
CA ALA A 81 -2.10 -6.09 -4.52
C ALA A 81 -3.12 -5.55 -5.53
N PRO A 82 -3.57 -4.30 -5.36
CA PRO A 82 -4.50 -3.64 -6.28
C PRO A 82 -3.86 -3.34 -7.63
N ASN A 83 -4.71 -3.16 -8.67
CA ASN A 83 -4.29 -2.69 -9.98
C ASN A 83 -4.48 -1.18 -10.10
N GLY A 84 -3.42 -0.46 -10.47
CA GLY A 84 -3.49 0.95 -10.82
C GLY A 84 -4.39 1.18 -12.04
N SER A 85 -4.87 2.42 -12.22
CA SER A 85 -5.77 2.77 -13.32
C SER A 85 -5.07 3.44 -14.50
N ARG A 86 -3.92 4.08 -14.26
CA ARG A 86 -3.20 4.89 -15.24
C ARG A 86 -2.37 4.03 -16.18
N GLN A 87 -2.73 3.98 -17.46
CA GLN A 87 -1.97 3.24 -18.49
C GLN A 87 -0.59 3.87 -18.71
N VAL A 88 0.43 3.02 -18.80
CA VAL A 88 1.82 3.39 -19.09
C VAL A 88 2.19 2.95 -20.49
N GLY A 89 2.07 3.87 -21.46
CA GLY A 89 2.34 3.54 -22.86
C GLY A 89 1.53 2.35 -23.36
N GLU A 90 1.71 1.95 -24.60
CA GLU A 90 1.01 0.79 -25.12
C GLU A 90 1.59 -0.50 -24.53
N GLY A 91 0.78 -1.26 -23.77
CA GLY A 91 1.12 -2.59 -23.25
C GLY A 91 2.22 -2.65 -22.19
N ARG A 92 2.65 -1.51 -21.63
CA ARG A 92 3.74 -1.44 -20.64
C ARG A 92 3.30 -1.49 -19.19
N GLY A 93 2.03 -1.86 -18.90
CA GLY A 93 1.49 -1.98 -17.56
C GLY A 93 0.82 -0.71 -17.05
N LEU A 94 0.64 -0.63 -15.73
CA LEU A 94 -0.19 0.36 -15.05
C LEU A 94 0.64 1.25 -14.12
N SER A 95 0.05 2.35 -13.69
CA SER A 95 0.55 3.25 -12.65
C SER A 95 -0.64 3.85 -11.88
N TRP A 96 -0.33 4.73 -10.95
CA TRP A 96 -1.28 5.37 -10.05
C TRP A 96 -1.51 6.83 -10.42
N ASN A 97 -2.72 7.31 -10.15
CA ASN A 97 -3.08 8.70 -10.31
C ASN A 97 -2.76 9.47 -9.01
N PHE A 98 -1.47 9.61 -8.69
CA PHE A 98 -1.02 10.12 -7.38
C PHE A 98 -0.70 11.61 -7.34
N PHE A 99 -0.32 12.21 -8.47
CA PHE A 99 0.16 13.59 -8.46
C PHE A 99 -1.01 14.58 -8.49
N PRO A 100 -1.04 15.60 -7.62
CA PRO A 100 -2.11 16.58 -7.60
C PRO A 100 -2.31 17.26 -8.96
N GLY A 101 -3.57 17.39 -9.37
CA GLY A 101 -3.95 17.96 -10.67
C GLY A 101 -3.90 16.98 -11.85
N TRP A 102 -3.53 15.72 -11.64
CA TRP A 102 -3.77 14.69 -12.66
C TRP A 102 -5.24 14.26 -12.64
N GLU A 103 -5.82 14.18 -13.83
CA GLU A 103 -7.16 13.60 -14.00
C GLU A 103 -7.10 12.08 -14.01
N GLY A 104 -8.15 11.43 -13.50
CA GLY A 104 -8.25 9.97 -13.48
C GLY A 104 -9.07 9.46 -12.30
N ARG A 105 -8.93 8.16 -11.99
CA ARG A 105 -9.63 7.52 -10.88
C ARG A 105 -9.23 8.16 -9.55
N ASP A 106 -10.22 8.32 -8.67
CA ASP A 106 -9.95 8.58 -7.25
C ASP A 106 -9.39 7.30 -6.62
N GLU A 107 -8.06 7.31 -6.44
CA GLU A 107 -7.34 6.13 -5.92
C GLU A 107 -7.66 5.87 -4.43
N GLY A 108 -7.98 6.91 -3.66
CA GLY A 108 -8.41 6.78 -2.27
C GLY A 108 -9.76 6.06 -2.16
N ALA A 109 -10.75 6.51 -2.94
CA ALA A 109 -12.06 5.87 -3.00
C ALA A 109 -11.96 4.40 -3.47
N PHE A 110 -11.16 4.13 -4.50
CA PHE A 110 -10.90 2.76 -4.97
C PHE A 110 -10.29 1.87 -3.90
N LEU A 111 -9.25 2.34 -3.20
CA LEU A 111 -8.61 1.55 -2.15
C LEU A 111 -9.54 1.30 -0.96
N SER A 112 -10.36 2.28 -0.59
CA SER A 112 -11.42 2.09 0.42
C SER A 112 -12.41 1.00 0.03
N GLU A 113 -12.89 1.02 -1.23
CA GLU A 113 -13.80 -0.02 -1.75
C GLU A 113 -13.13 -1.39 -1.76
N ALA A 114 -11.87 -1.48 -2.19
CA ALA A 114 -11.11 -2.73 -2.22
C ALA A 114 -10.95 -3.33 -0.82
N VAL A 115 -10.60 -2.50 0.17
CA VAL A 115 -10.50 -2.93 1.57
C VAL A 115 -11.86 -3.37 2.12
N ALA A 116 -12.92 -2.58 1.91
CA ALA A 116 -14.28 -2.95 2.35
C ALA A 116 -14.75 -4.29 1.71
N ASN A 117 -14.43 -4.52 0.44
CA ASN A 117 -14.69 -5.78 -0.25
C ASN A 117 -13.92 -6.93 0.39
N ALA A 118 -12.63 -6.74 0.72
CA ALA A 118 -11.81 -7.76 1.39
C ALA A 118 -12.31 -8.08 2.81
N VAL A 119 -12.67 -7.07 3.60
CA VAL A 119 -13.30 -7.25 4.93
C VAL A 119 -14.56 -8.10 4.82
N LYS A 120 -15.45 -7.77 3.88
CA LYS A 120 -16.71 -8.49 3.68
C LYS A 120 -16.48 -9.93 3.24
N ARG A 121 -15.59 -10.16 2.26
CA ARG A 121 -15.40 -11.48 1.60
C ARG A 121 -14.45 -12.39 2.37
N PHE A 122 -13.37 -11.86 2.89
CA PHE A 122 -12.24 -12.63 3.42
C PHE A 122 -12.01 -12.43 4.92
N LYS A 123 -12.84 -11.59 5.57
CA LYS A 123 -12.79 -11.37 7.02
C LYS A 123 -11.44 -10.84 7.52
N VAL A 124 -10.75 -10.04 6.70
CA VAL A 124 -9.57 -9.31 7.18
C VAL A 124 -9.98 -8.27 8.23
N ASP A 125 -9.06 -7.92 9.11
CA ASP A 125 -9.31 -6.97 10.20
C ASP A 125 -9.37 -5.53 9.65
N PRO A 126 -10.51 -4.83 9.74
CA PRO A 126 -10.66 -3.47 9.22
C PRO A 126 -9.84 -2.43 9.98
N GLU A 127 -9.49 -2.68 11.25
CA GLU A 127 -8.76 -1.74 12.09
C GLU A 127 -7.24 -1.84 11.90
N ARG A 128 -6.76 -2.96 11.33
CA ARG A 128 -5.34 -3.23 11.11
C ARG A 128 -5.01 -3.33 9.62
N VAL A 129 -5.19 -2.21 8.90
CA VAL A 129 -4.90 -2.11 7.46
C VAL A 129 -3.72 -1.18 7.24
N ILE A 130 -2.62 -1.71 6.70
CA ILE A 130 -1.40 -0.98 6.39
C ILE A 130 -1.37 -0.69 4.90
N LEU A 131 -1.21 0.59 4.52
CA LEU A 131 -0.96 0.96 3.13
C LEU A 131 0.54 1.01 2.86
N SER A 132 0.99 0.17 1.96
CA SER A 132 2.36 0.08 1.50
C SER A 132 2.45 0.23 -0.01
N GLY A 133 3.64 0.47 -0.54
CA GLY A 133 3.84 0.54 -1.98
C GLY A 133 5.26 0.83 -2.36
N PHE A 134 5.63 0.40 -3.57
CA PHE A 134 6.96 0.55 -4.12
C PHE A 134 6.98 1.59 -5.25
N SER A 135 8.01 2.46 -5.30
CA SER A 135 8.24 3.39 -6.40
C SER A 135 7.01 4.29 -6.65
N ALA A 136 6.34 4.21 -7.81
CA ALA A 136 5.08 4.93 -8.08
C ALA A 136 4.01 4.63 -7.02
N GLY A 137 3.93 3.38 -6.52
CA GLY A 137 3.08 3.02 -5.39
C GLY A 137 3.52 3.70 -4.09
N GLY A 138 4.82 3.85 -3.85
CA GLY A 138 5.36 4.58 -2.69
C GLY A 138 5.06 6.08 -2.72
N PHE A 139 5.06 6.70 -3.92
CA PHE A 139 4.55 8.07 -4.09
C PHE A 139 3.05 8.15 -3.74
N MET A 140 2.24 7.22 -4.26
CA MET A 140 0.81 7.17 -3.95
C MET A 140 0.55 7.03 -2.45
N VAL A 141 1.29 6.14 -1.75
CA VAL A 141 1.23 6.00 -0.28
C VAL A 141 1.48 7.34 0.40
N SER A 142 2.54 8.06 -0.01
CA SER A 142 2.89 9.34 0.61
C SER A 142 1.82 10.42 0.37
N TYR A 143 1.25 10.52 -0.83
CA TYR A 143 0.19 11.49 -1.11
C TYR A 143 -1.10 11.16 -0.36
N LEU A 144 -1.51 9.90 -0.26
CA LEU A 144 -2.68 9.49 0.52
C LEU A 144 -2.48 9.72 2.02
N ALA A 145 -1.32 9.35 2.55
CA ALA A 145 -0.99 9.60 3.96
C ALA A 145 -1.07 11.09 4.31
N CYS A 146 -0.67 11.97 3.39
CA CYS A 146 -0.73 13.41 3.58
C CYS A 146 -2.15 13.99 3.49
N ALA A 147 -2.97 13.46 2.57
CA ALA A 147 -4.32 13.96 2.34
C ALA A 147 -5.35 13.37 3.30
N THR A 148 -5.22 12.08 3.63
CA THR A 148 -6.19 11.29 4.41
C THR A 148 -5.47 10.42 5.44
N PRO A 149 -4.87 11.02 6.50
CA PRO A 149 -4.01 10.33 7.47
C PRO A 149 -4.72 9.19 8.22
N ASP A 150 -6.03 9.29 8.42
CA ASP A 150 -6.84 8.33 9.18
C ASP A 150 -7.41 7.18 8.32
N MET A 151 -7.11 7.15 7.01
CA MET A 151 -7.67 6.14 6.09
C MET A 151 -7.10 4.74 6.36
N PHE A 152 -5.86 4.65 6.81
CA PHE A 152 -5.16 3.40 7.10
C PHE A 152 -4.47 3.47 8.47
N SER A 153 -4.30 2.32 9.11
CA SER A 153 -3.68 2.24 10.43
C SER A 153 -2.18 2.59 10.42
N ALA A 154 -1.51 2.45 9.27
CA ALA A 154 -0.12 2.87 9.05
C ALA A 154 0.20 2.99 7.55
N TYR A 155 1.29 3.70 7.24
CA TYR A 155 1.77 3.98 5.89
C TYR A 155 3.24 3.62 5.76
N THR A 156 3.58 2.74 4.81
CA THR A 156 4.94 2.19 4.70
C THR A 156 5.48 2.26 3.26
N PRO A 157 5.76 3.48 2.74
CA PRO A 157 6.30 3.66 1.40
C PRO A 157 7.72 3.09 1.27
N VAL A 158 8.00 2.45 0.12
CA VAL A 158 9.33 1.95 -0.24
C VAL A 158 9.80 2.64 -1.52
N SER A 159 10.96 3.31 -1.48
CA SER A 159 11.57 3.98 -2.63
C SER A 159 10.62 4.94 -3.36
N GLY A 160 9.82 5.69 -2.58
CA GLY A 160 8.89 6.72 -3.05
C GLY A 160 8.76 7.82 -2.01
N GLY A 161 8.11 8.94 -2.34
CA GLY A 161 7.96 10.08 -1.44
C GLY A 161 7.02 11.11 -2.05
N PHE A 162 7.47 12.35 -2.23
CA PHE A 162 6.72 13.39 -2.94
C PHE A 162 7.44 13.81 -4.23
N TRP A 163 6.70 14.39 -5.16
CA TRP A 163 7.24 15.16 -6.28
C TRP A 163 7.23 16.64 -5.93
N ARG A 164 8.01 17.45 -6.66
CA ARG A 164 7.98 18.92 -6.51
C ARG A 164 6.83 19.54 -7.33
N PRO A 165 6.15 20.58 -6.79
CA PRO A 165 6.37 21.15 -5.46
C PRO A 165 5.95 20.15 -4.36
N HIS A 166 6.70 20.11 -3.25
CA HIS A 166 6.29 19.35 -2.08
C HIS A 166 5.00 19.91 -1.49
N PRO A 167 4.16 19.08 -0.82
CA PRO A 167 3.08 19.59 0.01
C PRO A 167 3.63 20.56 1.07
N THR A 168 2.94 21.66 1.28
CA THR A 168 3.29 22.62 2.34
C THR A 168 2.88 22.13 3.72
N THR A 169 1.78 21.38 3.80
CA THR A 169 1.21 20.79 5.01
C THR A 169 0.52 19.48 4.65
N CYS A 170 0.36 18.59 5.64
CA CYS A 170 -0.51 17.42 5.57
C CYS A 170 -1.71 17.57 6.50
N SER A 171 -2.76 16.80 6.29
CA SER A 171 -4.04 16.93 7.01
C SER A 171 -3.98 16.51 8.47
N GLY A 172 -2.96 15.75 8.88
CA GLY A 172 -2.80 15.29 10.27
C GLY A 172 -1.59 14.39 10.48
N PRO A 173 -1.39 13.94 11.72
CA PRO A 173 -0.32 13.02 12.07
C PRO A 173 -0.60 11.60 11.55
N VAL A 174 0.48 10.85 11.28
CA VAL A 174 0.42 9.49 10.74
C VAL A 174 1.42 8.56 11.42
N ARG A 175 1.18 7.25 11.31
CA ARG A 175 2.20 6.21 11.55
C ARG A 175 2.93 5.95 10.24
N MET A 176 4.14 6.51 10.11
CA MET A 176 4.93 6.49 8.88
C MET A 176 6.25 5.73 9.06
N PHE A 177 6.48 4.71 8.23
CA PHE A 177 7.72 3.97 8.15
C PHE A 177 8.28 3.99 6.72
N HIS A 178 9.17 4.92 6.44
CA HIS A 178 9.75 5.09 5.11
C HIS A 178 10.98 4.19 4.92
N THR A 179 11.00 3.36 3.88
CA THR A 179 12.16 2.54 3.51
C THR A 179 12.75 3.01 2.19
N HIS A 180 14.10 3.18 2.13
CA HIS A 180 14.75 3.65 0.91
C HIS A 180 16.13 3.02 0.69
N GLY A 181 16.48 2.77 -0.59
CA GLY A 181 17.80 2.31 -0.98
C GLY A 181 18.83 3.45 -0.97
N TRP A 182 19.98 3.24 -0.34
CA TRP A 182 21.04 4.24 -0.28
C TRP A 182 21.59 4.62 -1.66
N THR A 183 21.63 3.66 -2.59
CA THR A 183 22.13 3.84 -3.96
C THR A 183 21.02 3.85 -5.00
N ASP A 184 19.79 4.22 -4.60
CA ASP A 184 18.66 4.32 -5.51
C ASP A 184 18.90 5.42 -6.55
N ASN A 185 19.05 5.03 -7.82
CA ASN A 185 19.27 5.94 -8.94
C ASN A 185 18.01 6.17 -9.80
N VAL A 186 16.91 5.50 -9.46
CA VAL A 186 15.60 5.69 -10.12
C VAL A 186 14.76 6.71 -9.34
N VAL A 187 14.80 6.63 -8.01
CA VAL A 187 14.26 7.63 -7.08
C VAL A 187 15.39 8.00 -6.12
N PRO A 188 16.38 8.83 -6.55
CA PRO A 188 17.48 9.23 -5.68
C PRO A 188 16.98 9.96 -4.43
N LEU A 189 17.72 9.84 -3.33
CA LEU A 189 17.36 10.50 -2.06
C LEU A 189 17.19 12.03 -2.21
N GLU A 190 17.97 12.65 -3.07
CA GLU A 190 17.90 14.09 -3.42
C GLU A 190 16.84 14.42 -4.47
N GLY A 191 16.17 13.39 -5.02
CA GLY A 191 15.23 13.52 -6.12
C GLY A 191 15.92 13.76 -7.47
N ARG A 192 15.14 13.76 -8.56
CA ARG A 192 15.65 14.04 -9.92
C ARG A 192 14.56 14.58 -10.85
N LYS A 193 14.97 15.24 -11.92
CA LYS A 193 14.08 15.68 -13.02
C LYS A 193 13.63 14.48 -13.87
N LEU A 194 12.38 14.52 -14.32
CA LEU A 194 11.75 13.53 -15.19
C LEU A 194 11.10 14.18 -16.40
N GLY A 195 10.91 13.42 -17.49
CA GLY A 195 10.21 13.90 -18.67
C GLY A 195 10.78 15.18 -19.27
N GLY A 196 12.10 15.25 -19.42
CA GLY A 196 12.77 16.47 -19.93
C GLY A 196 12.69 17.68 -18.98
N GLY A 197 12.43 17.45 -17.70
CA GLY A 197 12.28 18.52 -16.69
C GLY A 197 10.83 18.94 -16.43
N LYS A 198 9.85 18.33 -17.10
CA LYS A 198 8.43 18.61 -16.89
C LYS A 198 7.97 18.27 -15.47
N PHE A 199 8.57 17.23 -14.88
CA PHE A 199 8.32 16.78 -13.52
C PHE A 199 9.63 16.68 -12.75
N GLN A 200 9.54 16.70 -11.43
CA GLN A 200 10.69 16.53 -10.56
C GLN A 200 10.30 15.70 -9.33
N GLN A 201 11.00 14.58 -9.14
CA GLN A 201 10.93 13.86 -7.86
C GLN A 201 11.49 14.74 -6.76
N GLY A 202 10.85 14.72 -5.61
CA GLY A 202 11.27 15.51 -4.46
C GLY A 202 12.41 14.85 -3.69
N ASP A 203 13.06 15.65 -2.88
CA ASP A 203 14.05 15.25 -1.90
C ASP A 203 13.38 14.44 -0.78
N ILE A 204 13.87 13.24 -0.48
CA ILE A 204 13.31 12.35 0.53
C ILE A 204 13.45 12.94 1.94
N PHE A 205 14.57 13.61 2.23
CA PHE A 205 14.78 14.22 3.55
C PHE A 205 13.87 15.43 3.75
N ALA A 206 13.62 16.24 2.70
CA ALA A 206 12.60 17.29 2.75
C ALA A 206 11.19 16.68 2.97
N GLY A 207 10.90 15.53 2.37
CA GLY A 207 9.67 14.77 2.67
C GLY A 207 9.56 14.33 4.13
N LEU A 208 10.67 13.90 4.75
CA LEU A 208 10.71 13.54 6.17
C LEU A 208 10.47 14.76 7.08
N GLU A 209 10.93 15.96 6.70
CA GLU A 209 10.63 17.20 7.43
C GLU A 209 9.11 17.52 7.42
N ILE A 210 8.43 17.24 6.30
CA ILE A 210 6.97 17.38 6.22
C ILE A 210 6.29 16.42 7.21
N TRP A 211 6.71 15.15 7.23
CA TRP A 211 6.19 14.15 8.18
C TRP A 211 6.48 14.48 9.63
N ARG A 212 7.69 14.95 9.92
CA ARG A 212 8.06 15.41 11.26
C ARG A 212 7.17 16.56 11.73
N SER A 213 6.91 17.51 10.83
CA SER A 213 6.01 18.64 11.11
C SER A 213 4.57 18.18 11.30
N ALA A 214 4.03 17.33 10.41
CA ALA A 214 2.67 16.78 10.50
C ALA A 214 2.45 15.99 11.80
N ASN A 215 3.46 15.23 12.22
CA ASN A 215 3.45 14.46 13.47
C ASN A 215 3.79 15.31 14.71
N ALA A 216 4.00 16.60 14.57
CA ALA A 216 4.40 17.51 15.68
C ALA A 216 5.61 16.96 16.48
N CYS A 217 6.58 16.34 15.82
CA CYS A 217 7.77 15.83 16.48
C CYS A 217 8.64 17.01 16.97
N PRO A 218 9.11 17.03 18.24
CA PRO A 218 9.76 18.20 18.83
C PRO A 218 11.13 18.50 18.25
N ASP A 219 11.88 17.47 17.81
CA ASP A 219 13.26 17.58 17.36
C ASP A 219 13.42 17.27 15.88
N ASN A 220 14.35 18.01 15.22
CA ASN A 220 14.78 17.69 13.85
C ASN A 220 15.64 16.43 13.82
N ARG A 221 16.38 16.17 14.90
CA ARG A 221 17.24 15.00 14.99
C ARG A 221 16.45 13.77 15.39
N PRO A 222 16.77 12.60 14.82
CA PRO A 222 16.20 11.34 15.29
C PRO A 222 16.53 11.12 16.77
N SER A 223 15.55 10.62 17.50
CA SER A 223 15.69 10.31 18.93
C SER A 223 16.52 9.04 19.17
N SER A 224 16.56 8.15 18.18
CA SER A 224 17.36 6.91 18.24
C SER A 224 17.86 6.48 16.86
N PHE A 225 18.95 5.72 16.90
CA PHE A 225 19.58 5.06 15.76
C PHE A 225 19.72 3.58 16.09
N SER A 226 19.34 2.71 15.18
CA SER A 226 19.46 1.26 15.33
C SER A 226 19.73 0.59 13.98
N ASN A 227 20.11 -0.68 14.02
CA ASN A 227 20.21 -1.51 12.83
C ASN A 227 19.32 -2.74 12.98
N THR A 228 18.64 -3.14 11.90
CA THR A 228 17.94 -4.42 11.77
C THR A 228 18.50 -5.11 10.53
N GLY A 229 19.36 -6.10 10.71
CA GLY A 229 20.12 -6.67 9.59
C GLY A 229 20.84 -5.58 8.79
N PRO A 230 20.61 -5.44 7.47
CA PRO A 230 21.27 -4.41 6.65
C PRO A 230 20.61 -3.02 6.76
N PHE A 231 19.51 -2.88 7.50
CA PHE A 231 18.75 -1.64 7.56
C PHE A 231 19.31 -0.71 8.64
N MET A 232 19.68 0.50 8.26
CA MET A 232 20.01 1.60 9.17
C MET A 232 18.74 2.37 9.50
N ARG A 233 18.27 2.29 10.74
CA ARG A 233 16.98 2.85 11.17
C ARG A 233 17.17 4.14 11.96
N ARG A 234 16.27 5.09 11.75
CA ARG A 234 16.20 6.38 12.46
C ARG A 234 14.78 6.64 12.88
N LYS A 235 14.55 6.74 14.19
CA LYS A 235 13.23 6.95 14.78
C LYS A 235 13.12 8.32 15.43
N TRP A 236 11.99 8.98 15.26
CA TRP A 236 11.62 10.19 16.00
C TRP A 236 10.60 9.81 17.07
N ALA A 237 10.86 10.24 18.33
CA ALA A 237 9.98 10.02 19.47
C ALA A 237 9.43 11.36 19.99
N GLY A 238 8.42 11.28 20.87
CA GLY A 238 7.78 12.47 21.44
C GLY A 238 6.91 13.23 20.44
N CYS A 239 6.55 12.59 19.33
CA CYS A 239 5.59 13.13 18.36
C CYS A 239 4.16 13.08 18.90
N ALA A 240 3.19 13.58 18.15
CA ALA A 240 1.77 13.56 18.53
C ALA A 240 1.30 12.14 18.88
N ASP A 241 0.40 12.02 19.84
CA ASP A 241 -0.17 10.74 20.28
C ASP A 241 -0.76 9.96 19.10
N GLY A 242 -0.52 8.65 19.09
CA GLY A 242 -0.97 7.76 18.03
C GLY A 242 -0.16 7.84 16.73
N SER A 243 0.78 8.78 16.59
CA SER A 243 1.67 8.88 15.43
C SER A 243 3.00 8.15 15.64
N ALA A 244 3.69 7.87 14.54
CA ALA A 244 5.05 7.34 14.54
C ALA A 244 5.80 7.84 13.30
N LEU A 245 7.10 8.07 13.42
CA LEU A 245 7.95 8.41 12.28
C LEU A 245 9.27 7.65 12.35
N GLU A 246 9.53 6.88 11.31
CA GLU A 246 10.78 6.16 11.19
C GLU A 246 11.26 6.09 9.74
N LEU A 247 12.58 6.19 9.54
CA LEU A 247 13.28 5.99 8.27
C LEU A 247 14.18 4.77 8.38
N ALA A 248 14.09 3.86 7.41
CA ALA A 248 15.01 2.74 7.21
C ALA A 248 15.75 2.89 5.87
N LEU A 249 17.08 3.03 5.92
CA LEU A 249 17.93 3.02 4.75
C LEU A 249 18.63 1.67 4.62
N PHE A 250 18.75 1.13 3.40
CA PHE A 250 19.48 -0.10 3.14
C PHE A 250 20.54 0.10 2.05
N PRO A 251 21.64 -0.69 2.04
CA PRO A 251 22.73 -0.58 1.09
C PRO A 251 22.35 -1.24 -0.25
N GLY A 252 21.35 -0.70 -0.93
CA GLY A 252 20.83 -1.19 -2.19
C GLY A 252 20.21 -0.08 -3.04
N GLY A 253 19.82 -0.44 -4.26
CA GLY A 253 19.21 0.46 -5.22
C GLY A 253 17.68 0.45 -5.16
N HIS A 254 17.05 0.62 -6.32
CA HIS A 254 15.60 0.73 -6.49
C HIS A 254 14.89 -0.62 -6.42
N GLN A 255 14.55 -1.07 -5.23
CA GLN A 255 13.91 -2.38 -4.99
C GLN A 255 13.19 -2.43 -3.65
N VAL A 256 12.31 -3.42 -3.48
CA VAL A 256 11.84 -3.86 -2.16
C VAL A 256 12.90 -4.82 -1.63
N PRO A 257 13.65 -4.47 -0.57
CA PRO A 257 14.77 -5.28 -0.12
C PRO A 257 14.32 -6.56 0.61
N GLN A 258 15.18 -7.58 0.58
CA GLN A 258 14.98 -8.78 1.38
C GLN A 258 14.94 -8.42 2.88
N GLY A 259 14.05 -9.07 3.65
CA GLY A 259 13.84 -8.79 5.07
C GLY A 259 12.97 -7.55 5.36
N TRP A 260 12.52 -6.84 4.31
CA TRP A 260 11.62 -5.69 4.50
C TRP A 260 10.31 -6.09 5.18
N ALA A 261 9.73 -7.22 4.80
CA ALA A 261 8.45 -7.69 5.36
C ALA A 261 8.53 -7.90 6.87
N ASP A 262 9.58 -8.57 7.33
CA ASP A 262 9.81 -8.81 8.76
C ASP A 262 10.06 -7.50 9.52
N MET A 263 10.94 -6.64 8.99
CA MET A 263 11.27 -5.36 9.60
C MET A 263 10.04 -4.43 9.71
N MET A 264 9.21 -4.39 8.68
CA MET A 264 7.98 -3.59 8.65
C MET A 264 6.94 -4.15 9.63
N ALA A 265 6.77 -5.47 9.67
CA ALA A 265 5.85 -6.12 10.59
C ALA A 265 6.28 -5.92 12.06
N ASP A 266 7.58 -6.11 12.38
CA ASP A 266 8.12 -5.82 13.71
C ASP A 266 7.86 -4.37 14.12
N TRP A 267 8.13 -3.41 13.22
CA TRP A 267 7.85 -2.00 13.48
C TRP A 267 6.37 -1.74 13.77
N TYR A 268 5.47 -2.32 12.98
CA TYR A 268 4.03 -2.09 13.15
C TYR A 268 3.51 -2.74 14.45
N GLU A 269 3.91 -3.96 14.74
CA GLU A 269 3.50 -4.71 15.94
C GLU A 269 4.03 -4.08 17.25
N ASP A 270 5.14 -3.33 17.18
CA ASP A 270 5.68 -2.56 18.31
C ASP A 270 4.93 -1.22 18.56
N LEU A 271 4.00 -0.81 17.68
CA LEU A 271 3.25 0.42 17.86
C LEU A 271 2.13 0.25 18.90
N PRO A 272 1.85 1.27 19.73
CA PRO A 272 0.71 1.23 20.65
C PRO A 272 -0.61 1.06 19.89
N GLY A 273 -1.41 0.04 20.25
CA GLY A 273 -2.73 -0.22 19.66
C GLY A 273 -2.67 -0.67 18.19
N SER A 274 -1.65 -1.42 17.82
CA SER A 274 -1.55 -2.10 16.52
C SER A 274 -2.28 -3.44 16.51
#